data_91de5fcc34c99366d3e1e8356cc660f0
#
_entry.id   91de5fcc34c99366d3e1e8356cc660f0
#
_cell.length_a   1.000
_cell.length_b   1.000
_cell.length_c   1.000
_cell.angle_alpha   90.00
_cell.angle_beta   90.00
_cell.angle_gamma   90.00
#
_symmetry.space_group_name_H-M   'P 1'
#
loop_
_entity.id
_entity.type
_entity.pdbx_description
1 polymer ?
#
loop_
_entity_poly.entity_id
_entity_poly.type
_entity_poly.pdbx_seq_one_letter_code
_entity_poly.pdbx_strand_id
1 'polypeptide(L)'
;MSVYTVNYLCREILRDHAFRAAMKSDPAAAIAKYDLTAEERAALLAGDVAKLYRLGVNAFLMGYLPRFEVCGLTLPIYNERIRSVASP
;
A
#
# COMPACT_ATOMS: atom_id res chain seq x y z
N MET A 1 -1.55 13.18 -10.15
CA MET A 1 -2.52 12.50 -9.28
C MET A 1 -1.78 11.54 -8.38
N SER A 2 -1.95 11.72 -7.08
CA SER A 2 -1.22 10.93 -6.09
C SER A 2 -1.64 9.47 -6.08
N VAL A 3 -2.92 9.17 -6.39
CA VAL A 3 -3.39 7.79 -6.48
C VAL A 3 -2.59 7.01 -7.51
N TYR A 4 -2.22 7.68 -8.60
CA TYR A 4 -1.35 7.05 -9.59
C TYR A 4 -0.01 6.65 -8.96
N THR A 5 0.54 7.52 -8.11
CA THR A 5 1.79 7.22 -7.43
C THR A 5 1.66 6.03 -6.49
N VAL A 6 0.55 5.95 -5.74
CA VAL A 6 0.32 4.80 -4.86
C VAL A 6 0.24 3.51 -5.68
N ASN A 7 -0.49 3.54 -6.78
CA ASN A 7 -0.58 2.38 -7.68
C ASN A 7 0.79 1.99 -8.21
N TYR A 8 1.59 2.98 -8.59
CA TYR A 8 2.95 2.75 -9.08
C TYR A 8 3.81 2.06 -8.00
N LEU A 9 3.73 2.56 -6.75
CA LEU A 9 4.51 1.98 -5.66
C LEU A 9 4.11 0.52 -5.39
N CYS A 10 2.82 0.22 -5.43
CA CYS A 10 2.34 -1.15 -5.24
C CYS A 10 2.92 -2.07 -6.30
N ARG A 11 2.97 -1.62 -7.54
CA ARG A 11 3.53 -2.40 -8.63
C ARG A 11 5.04 -2.58 -8.46
N GLU A 12 5.73 -1.55 -7.98
CA GLU A 12 7.18 -1.62 -7.78
C GLU A 12 7.55 -2.59 -6.67
N ILE A 13 6.69 -2.80 -5.69
CA ILE A 13 6.91 -3.82 -4.67
C ILE A 13 7.04 -5.20 -5.31
N LEU A 14 6.27 -5.45 -6.36
CA LEU A 14 6.37 -6.72 -7.09
C LEU A 14 7.64 -6.79 -7.94
N ARG A 15 7.97 -5.71 -8.63
CA ARG A 15 9.01 -5.71 -9.67
C ARG A 15 10.41 -5.45 -9.16
N ASP A 16 10.54 -4.61 -8.13
CA ASP A 16 11.84 -4.13 -7.66
C ASP A 16 12.14 -4.74 -6.29
N HIS A 17 13.04 -5.72 -6.26
CA HIS A 17 13.38 -6.41 -5.01
C HIS A 17 14.02 -5.49 -3.99
N ALA A 18 14.83 -4.52 -4.44
CA ALA A 18 15.46 -3.57 -3.54
C ALA A 18 14.43 -2.66 -2.89
N PHE A 19 13.46 -2.18 -3.68
CA PHE A 19 12.38 -1.35 -3.15
C PHE A 19 11.52 -2.15 -2.17
N ARG A 20 11.23 -3.41 -2.50
CA ARG A 20 10.46 -4.29 -1.61
C ARG A 20 11.17 -4.44 -0.26
N ALA A 21 12.48 -4.67 -0.29
CA ALA A 21 13.26 -4.81 0.95
C ALA A 21 13.22 -3.51 1.76
N ALA A 22 13.33 -2.37 1.10
CA ALA A 22 13.25 -1.08 1.76
C ALA A 22 11.87 -0.87 2.40
N MET A 23 10.81 -1.24 1.71
CA MET A 23 9.45 -1.14 2.24
C MET A 23 9.23 -2.01 3.46
N LYS A 24 9.96 -3.12 3.56
CA LYS A 24 9.84 -4.01 4.71
C LYS A 24 10.66 -3.50 5.90
N SER A 25 11.84 -2.93 5.64
CA SER A 25 12.73 -2.50 6.72
C SER A 25 12.39 -1.09 7.22
N ASP A 26 12.06 -0.17 6.32
CA ASP A 26 11.76 1.21 6.69
C ASP A 26 10.84 1.83 5.64
N PRO A 27 9.55 1.54 5.72
CA PRO A 27 8.62 2.03 4.70
C PRO A 27 8.55 3.56 4.64
N ALA A 28 8.69 4.26 5.76
CA ALA A 28 8.64 5.71 5.75
C ALA A 28 9.77 6.29 4.90
N ALA A 29 10.97 5.77 5.07
CA ALA A 29 12.12 6.22 4.28
C ALA A 29 11.97 5.82 2.81
N ALA A 30 11.43 4.62 2.57
CA ALA A 30 11.29 4.11 1.20
C ALA A 30 10.37 4.99 0.36
N ILE A 31 9.33 5.57 0.95
CA ILE A 31 8.37 6.38 0.20
C ILE A 31 8.60 7.89 0.35
N ALA A 32 9.63 8.29 1.10
CA ALA A 32 9.83 9.71 1.43
C ALA A 32 9.95 10.61 0.20
N LYS A 33 10.57 10.12 -0.86
CA LYS A 33 10.83 10.92 -2.06
C LYS A 33 9.65 10.96 -3.04
N TYR A 34 8.61 10.16 -2.80
CA TYR A 34 7.48 10.10 -3.73
C TYR A 34 6.44 11.15 -3.39
N ASP A 35 5.77 11.63 -4.44
CA ASP A 35 4.76 12.69 -4.32
C ASP A 35 3.43 12.09 -3.89
N LEU A 36 3.23 12.00 -2.59
CA LEU A 36 2.00 11.48 -1.99
C LEU A 36 1.36 12.58 -1.16
N THR A 37 0.04 12.59 -1.10
CA THR A 37 -0.64 13.48 -0.15
C THR A 37 -0.36 12.98 1.27
N ALA A 38 -0.53 13.85 2.26
CA ALA A 38 -0.35 13.46 3.65
C ALA A 38 -1.30 12.30 4.01
N GLU A 39 -2.51 12.34 3.47
CA GLU A 39 -3.52 11.32 3.71
C GLU A 39 -3.11 9.97 3.12
N GLU A 40 -2.61 9.98 1.88
CA GLU A 40 -2.14 8.76 1.23
C GLU A 40 -0.94 8.17 1.95
N ARG A 41 0.00 9.03 2.33
CA ARG A 41 1.20 8.61 3.03
C ARG A 41 0.86 7.94 4.36
N ALA A 42 -0.01 8.58 5.13
CA ALA A 42 -0.43 8.04 6.43
C ALA A 42 -1.15 6.71 6.27
N ALA A 43 -2.06 6.62 5.31
CA ALA A 43 -2.81 5.38 5.07
C ALA A 43 -1.89 4.25 4.63
N LEU A 44 -0.95 4.55 3.75
CA LEU A 44 -0.02 3.54 3.25
C LEU A 44 0.87 3.01 4.38
N LEU A 45 1.42 3.91 5.20
CA LEU A 45 2.30 3.51 6.29
C LEU A 45 1.57 2.74 7.38
N ALA A 46 0.28 3.03 7.58
CA ALA A 46 -0.53 2.32 8.57
C ALA A 46 -1.10 1.00 8.03
N GLY A 47 -0.97 0.77 6.73
CA GLY A 47 -1.59 -0.39 6.11
C GLY A 47 -3.11 -0.27 6.08
N ASP A 48 -3.62 0.96 6.01
CA ASP A 48 -5.06 1.24 6.00
C ASP A 48 -5.60 1.08 4.59
N VAL A 49 -5.78 -0.17 4.19
CA VAL A 49 -6.19 -0.48 2.81
C VAL A 49 -7.63 -0.04 2.54
N ALA A 50 -8.47 0.03 3.56
CA ALA A 50 -9.83 0.54 3.39
C ALA A 50 -9.79 2.00 2.94
N LYS A 51 -8.95 2.81 3.59
CA LYS A 51 -8.77 4.21 3.21
C LYS A 51 -8.20 4.34 1.81
N LEU A 52 -7.18 3.56 1.50
CA LEU A 52 -6.57 3.57 0.17
C LEU A 52 -7.60 3.21 -0.90
N TYR A 53 -8.44 2.22 -0.63
CA TYR A 53 -9.48 1.83 -1.56
C TYR A 53 -10.47 2.97 -1.80
N ARG A 54 -10.87 3.66 -0.72
CA ARG A 54 -11.79 4.81 -0.85
C ARG A 54 -11.17 5.94 -1.64
N LEU A 55 -9.84 6.12 -1.55
CA LEU A 55 -9.14 7.14 -2.30
C LEU A 55 -9.01 6.81 -3.78
N GLY A 56 -9.32 5.58 -4.17
CA GLY A 56 -9.31 5.17 -5.56
C GLY A 56 -8.13 4.31 -5.97
N VAL A 57 -7.35 3.83 -5.01
CA VAL A 57 -6.21 2.95 -5.30
C VAL A 57 -6.73 1.63 -5.86
N ASN A 58 -6.07 1.11 -6.88
CA ASN A 58 -6.46 -0.12 -7.54
C ASN A 58 -6.36 -1.32 -6.58
N ALA A 59 -7.48 -2.01 -6.39
CA ALA A 59 -7.55 -3.11 -5.43
C ALA A 59 -6.62 -4.26 -5.80
N PHE A 60 -6.48 -4.55 -7.08
CA PHE A 60 -5.59 -5.62 -7.52
C PHE A 60 -4.13 -5.31 -7.15
N LEU A 61 -3.71 -4.07 -7.38
CA LEU A 61 -2.35 -3.65 -7.05
C LEU A 61 -2.11 -3.62 -5.55
N MET A 62 -3.12 -3.19 -4.77
CA MET A 62 -3.00 -3.21 -3.31
C MET A 62 -2.76 -4.61 -2.76
N GLY A 63 -3.19 -5.63 -3.49
CA GLY A 63 -2.98 -7.01 -3.07
C GLY A 63 -1.52 -7.40 -2.94
N TYR A 64 -0.62 -6.66 -3.58
CA TYR A 64 0.81 -6.92 -3.43
C TYR A 64 1.34 -6.55 -2.05
N LEU A 65 0.64 -5.66 -1.33
CA LEU A 65 1.06 -5.26 0.02
C LEU A 65 1.03 -6.45 0.98
N PRO A 66 -0.09 -7.18 1.12
CA PRO A 66 -0.09 -8.34 2.01
C PRO A 66 0.68 -9.53 1.44
N ARG A 67 0.76 -9.63 0.10
CA ARG A 67 1.48 -10.73 -0.54
C ARG A 67 2.94 -10.75 -0.13
N PHE A 68 3.55 -9.57 -0.02
CA PHE A 68 4.95 -9.43 0.38
C PHE A 68 5.08 -8.94 1.82
N GLU A 69 3.97 -8.84 2.53
CA GLU A 69 3.92 -8.49 3.94
C GLU A 69 4.62 -7.17 4.26
N VAL A 70 4.33 -6.15 3.47
CA VAL A 70 4.85 -4.81 3.74
C VAL A 70 3.83 -3.99 4.52
N CYS A 71 4.29 -2.93 5.18
CA CYS A 71 3.43 -2.02 5.96
C CYS A 71 2.64 -2.74 7.05
N GLY A 72 3.19 -3.81 7.60
CA GLY A 72 2.54 -4.56 8.66
C GLY A 72 1.37 -5.41 8.23
N LEU A 73 1.15 -5.56 6.92
CA LEU A 73 0.03 -6.32 6.41
C LEU A 73 0.38 -7.79 6.20
N THR A 74 -0.55 -8.65 6.62
CA THR A 74 -0.57 -10.05 6.21
C THR A 74 -1.88 -10.26 5.46
N LEU A 75 -2.03 -11.40 4.81
CA LEU A 75 -3.27 -11.64 4.06
C LEU A 75 -4.52 -11.61 4.95
N PRO A 76 -4.53 -12.26 6.14
CA PRO A 76 -5.70 -12.16 7.02
C PRO A 76 -6.01 -10.73 7.46
N ILE A 77 -5.00 -9.94 7.80
CA ILE A 77 -5.21 -8.55 8.20
C ILE A 77 -5.74 -7.73 7.05
N TYR A 78 -5.17 -7.91 5.85
CA TYR A 78 -5.63 -7.22 4.65
C TYR A 78 -7.10 -7.55 4.38
N ASN A 79 -7.46 -8.83 4.41
CA ASN A 79 -8.83 -9.25 4.14
C ASN A 79 -9.82 -8.65 5.14
N GLU A 80 -9.45 -8.59 6.40
CA GLU A 80 -10.29 -8.00 7.41
C GLU A 80 -10.52 -6.51 7.16
N ARG A 81 -9.45 -5.78 6.86
CA ARG A 81 -9.54 -4.34 6.65
C ARG A 81 -10.28 -3.96 5.38
N ILE A 82 -10.01 -4.69 4.29
CA ILE A 82 -10.64 -4.36 3.01
C ILE A 82 -12.13 -4.73 2.98
N ARG A 83 -12.53 -5.68 3.80
CA ARG A 83 -13.91 -6.15 3.84
C ARG A 83 -14.89 -5.04 4.21
N SER A 84 -14.44 -4.06 4.98
CA SER A 84 -15.31 -2.96 5.41
C SER A 84 -15.75 -2.07 4.25
N VAL A 85 -15.03 -2.07 3.13
CA VAL A 85 -15.32 -1.19 2.00
C VAL A 85 -15.57 -1.94 0.70
N ALA A 86 -14.99 -3.14 0.53
CA ALA A 86 -15.07 -3.89 -0.70
C ALA A 86 -16.08 -5.04 -0.63
N SER A 87 -16.66 -5.26 0.53
CA SER A 87 -17.65 -6.30 0.71
C SER A 87 -18.94 -5.94 -0.04
N PRO A 88 -19.52 -6.87 -0.78
CA PRO A 88 -20.82 -6.61 -1.43
C PRO A 88 -21.94 -6.44 -0.41
#